data_e818355532e84ec516c801f194ee56c2
#
_entry.id   e818355532e84ec516c801f194ee56c2
#
_cell.length_a   1.000
_cell.length_b   1.000
_cell.length_c   1.000
_cell.angle_alpha   90.00
_cell.angle_beta   90.00
_cell.angle_gamma   90.00
#
_symmetry.space_group_name_H-M   'P 1'
#
loop_
_entity.id
_entity.type
_entity.pdbx_description
1 polymer ?
#
loop_
_entity_poly.entity_id
_entity_poly.type
_entity_poly.pdbx_seq_one_letter_code
_entity_poly.pdbx_strand_id
1 'polypeptide(L)'
;DAEVLKELLKEKEEIQVFFDADSQVMPSCTTYNICGRIPGKHPERMILLSAHYDSYFSGFQDDNTAVALMFGIAKSLMESGYQPNNTIVFCAMAAEEWGVIDSDFDWSAGAYEQIFTAHPEWVGKVIADLNFELPALAHGTRARIRSCYEYVRYLEEFLSNLPLLTQAYPEETRITAPIETWSDDFSMAIAGIPSMVNDFT
;
A
#
# COMPACT_ATOMS: atom_id res chain seq x y z
N ASP A 1 22.76 3.56 15.30
CA ASP A 1 23.80 3.47 14.30
C ASP A 1 24.28 2.05 14.07
N ALA A 2 23.58 1.35 13.18
CA ALA A 2 23.86 -0.06 12.87
C ALA A 2 25.30 -0.29 12.39
N GLU A 3 25.85 0.61 11.59
CA GLU A 3 27.22 0.49 11.08
C GLU A 3 28.25 0.58 12.19
N VAL A 4 28.06 1.47 13.17
CA VAL A 4 28.94 1.57 14.35
C VAL A 4 28.91 0.26 15.15
N LEU A 5 27.71 -0.30 15.35
CA LEU A 5 27.58 -1.60 16.04
C LEU A 5 28.22 -2.74 15.26
N LYS A 6 28.08 -2.77 13.94
CA LYS A 6 28.74 -3.76 13.09
C LYS A 6 30.27 -3.69 13.19
N GLU A 7 30.83 -2.49 13.15
CA GLU A 7 32.29 -2.34 13.30
C GLU A 7 32.78 -2.77 14.68
N LEU A 8 32.05 -2.39 15.74
CA LEU A 8 32.39 -2.81 17.09
C LEU A 8 32.34 -4.33 17.27
N LEU A 9 31.37 -5.01 16.64
CA LEU A 9 31.24 -6.46 16.69
C LEU A 9 32.34 -7.21 15.91
N LYS A 10 33.05 -6.56 15.01
CA LYS A 10 34.23 -7.13 14.37
C LYS A 10 35.42 -7.24 15.33
N GLU A 11 35.49 -6.36 16.31
CA GLU A 11 36.61 -6.24 17.24
C GLU A 11 36.31 -6.91 18.62
N LYS A 12 35.04 -7.13 18.93
CA LYS A 12 34.60 -7.63 20.25
C LYS A 12 33.60 -8.75 20.08
N GLU A 13 33.72 -9.79 20.89
CA GLU A 13 32.76 -10.91 20.91
C GLU A 13 31.41 -10.51 21.51
N GLU A 14 31.39 -9.51 22.40
CA GLU A 14 30.20 -9.02 23.08
C GLU A 14 30.23 -7.50 23.20
N ILE A 15 29.08 -6.88 22.96
CA ILE A 15 28.87 -5.45 23.14
C ILE A 15 27.71 -5.25 24.11
N GLN A 16 27.91 -4.40 25.11
CA GLN A 16 26.84 -3.91 25.95
C GLN A 16 26.30 -2.61 25.38
N VAL A 17 24.99 -2.54 25.20
CA VAL A 17 24.28 -1.36 24.69
C VAL A 17 23.36 -0.85 25.77
N PHE A 18 23.42 0.44 26.06
CA PHE A 18 22.39 1.11 26.82
C PHE A 18 21.34 1.65 25.84
N PHE A 19 20.10 1.26 26.05
CA PHE A 19 18.97 1.76 25.29
C PHE A 19 18.05 2.54 26.21
N ASP A 20 17.77 3.79 25.83
CA ASP A 20 16.82 4.65 26.51
C ASP A 20 15.79 5.15 25.52
N ALA A 21 14.52 4.91 25.81
CA ALA A 21 13.40 5.31 24.96
C ALA A 21 12.30 5.91 25.85
N ASP A 22 11.86 7.09 25.47
CA ASP A 22 10.71 7.74 26.06
C ASP A 22 9.55 7.74 25.04
N SER A 23 8.40 7.29 25.46
CA SER A 23 7.21 7.20 24.62
C SER A 23 5.95 7.52 25.41
N GLN A 24 4.96 8.05 24.72
CA GLN A 24 3.65 8.34 25.30
C GLN A 24 2.56 7.76 24.41
N VAL A 25 1.69 6.95 25.00
CA VAL A 25 0.44 6.54 24.35
C VAL A 25 -0.63 7.59 24.60
N MET A 26 -1.13 8.18 23.52
CA MET A 26 -2.24 9.13 23.59
C MET A 26 -3.51 8.44 23.09
N PRO A 27 -4.44 8.09 23.97
CA PRO A 27 -5.71 7.48 23.59
C PRO A 27 -6.61 8.49 22.88
N SER A 28 -7.49 8.00 22.02
CA SER A 28 -8.55 8.80 21.39
C SER A 28 -8.06 9.92 20.44
N CYS A 29 -6.97 9.70 19.76
CA CYS A 29 -6.58 10.55 18.62
C CYS A 29 -7.50 10.29 17.43
N THR A 30 -7.79 11.35 16.65
CA THR A 30 -8.62 11.25 15.45
C THR A 30 -7.80 11.52 14.23
N THR A 31 -7.95 10.68 13.23
CA THR A 31 -7.42 10.86 11.88
C THR A 31 -8.50 10.55 10.85
N TYR A 32 -8.23 10.79 9.56
CA TYR A 32 -9.23 10.64 8.50
C TYR A 32 -8.61 10.00 7.28
N ASN A 33 -9.30 9.02 6.71
CA ASN A 33 -9.01 8.60 5.35
C ASN A 33 -9.46 9.69 4.36
N ILE A 34 -8.71 9.90 3.30
CA ILE A 34 -8.98 10.95 2.31
C ILE A 34 -9.30 10.29 0.99
N CYS A 35 -10.56 10.42 0.54
CA CYS A 35 -11.01 9.79 -0.68
C CYS A 35 -11.37 10.81 -1.76
N GLY A 36 -10.89 10.57 -2.98
CA GLY A 36 -11.30 11.25 -4.21
C GLY A 36 -11.80 10.25 -5.24
N ARG A 37 -12.53 10.71 -6.25
CA ARG A 37 -13.01 9.80 -7.30
C ARG A 37 -13.07 10.45 -8.68
N ILE A 38 -12.82 9.65 -9.70
CA ILE A 38 -13.13 9.96 -11.10
C ILE A 38 -14.36 9.13 -11.47
N PRO A 39 -15.53 9.77 -11.72
CA PRO A 39 -16.75 9.04 -12.04
C PRO A 39 -16.63 8.23 -13.32
N GLY A 40 -17.05 6.99 -13.31
CA GLY A 40 -17.15 6.12 -14.47
C GLY A 40 -18.54 6.14 -15.11
N LYS A 41 -18.66 5.48 -16.25
CA LYS A 41 -19.95 5.26 -16.93
C LYS A 41 -20.85 4.30 -16.15
N HIS A 42 -20.23 3.41 -15.37
CA HIS A 42 -20.86 2.42 -14.50
C HIS A 42 -20.53 2.71 -13.04
N PRO A 43 -21.25 3.66 -12.41
CA PRO A 43 -20.95 4.11 -11.05
C PRO A 43 -21.19 3.04 -9.97
N GLU A 44 -21.93 1.99 -10.31
CA GLU A 44 -22.18 0.83 -9.45
C GLU A 44 -20.97 -0.09 -9.31
N ARG A 45 -19.93 0.09 -10.12
CA ARG A 45 -18.69 -0.67 -10.08
C ARG A 45 -17.51 0.27 -9.88
N MET A 46 -16.63 -0.09 -9.01
CA MET A 46 -15.49 0.74 -8.62
C MET A 46 -14.18 -0.03 -8.70
N ILE A 47 -13.11 0.69 -9.01
CA ILE A 47 -11.73 0.26 -8.83
C ILE A 47 -11.16 1.18 -7.75
N LEU A 48 -10.61 0.60 -6.70
CA LEU A 48 -9.96 1.34 -5.63
C LEU A 48 -8.45 1.38 -5.91
N LEU A 49 -7.85 2.54 -5.77
CA LEU A 49 -6.42 2.75 -5.65
C LEU A 49 -6.18 3.25 -4.24
N SER A 50 -5.37 2.56 -3.49
CA SER A 50 -5.08 2.87 -2.10
C SER A 50 -3.58 3.01 -1.84
N ALA A 51 -3.24 3.80 -0.85
CA ALA A 51 -1.91 3.99 -0.29
C ALA A 51 -2.07 4.64 1.08
N HIS A 52 -1.20 4.40 2.02
CA HIS A 52 -1.27 5.10 3.29
C HIS A 52 -0.48 6.40 3.29
N TYR A 53 -0.93 7.40 4.05
CA TYR A 53 -0.28 8.70 4.11
C TYR A 53 0.35 9.02 5.46
N ASP A 54 0.08 8.23 6.48
CA ASP A 54 0.85 8.27 7.71
C ASP A 54 2.23 7.64 7.48
N SER A 55 3.20 8.02 8.28
CA SER A 55 4.57 7.62 8.04
C SER A 55 5.44 7.77 9.26
N TYR A 56 6.47 6.95 9.35
CA TYR A 56 7.58 7.17 10.26
C TYR A 56 8.59 8.16 9.66
N PHE A 57 9.11 9.05 10.48
CA PHE A 57 10.13 10.05 10.12
C PHE A 57 9.74 10.89 8.90
N SER A 58 10.53 10.83 7.82
CA SER A 58 10.27 11.56 6.58
C SER A 58 9.31 10.84 5.62
N GLY A 59 9.09 9.56 5.84
CA GLY A 59 8.13 8.76 5.09
C GLY A 59 8.33 8.72 3.57
N PHE A 60 9.56 8.87 3.06
CA PHE A 60 9.76 8.95 1.62
C PHE A 60 9.31 7.70 0.90
N GLN A 61 9.85 6.55 1.29
CA GLN A 61 9.51 5.26 0.69
C GLN A 61 8.20 4.73 1.25
N ASP A 62 8.02 4.85 2.54
CA ASP A 62 6.94 4.33 3.35
C ASP A 62 6.13 5.49 3.96
N ASP A 63 4.99 5.96 3.36
CA ASP A 63 4.55 5.52 2.05
C ASP A 63 4.18 6.74 1.18
N ASN A 64 4.78 7.92 1.47
CA ASN A 64 4.48 9.16 0.77
C ASN A 64 4.72 9.08 -0.74
N THR A 65 5.66 8.22 -1.19
CA THR A 65 5.89 8.03 -2.61
C THR A 65 4.71 7.32 -3.28
N ALA A 66 4.05 6.39 -2.61
CA ALA A 66 2.84 5.75 -3.12
C ALA A 66 1.68 6.74 -3.22
N VAL A 67 1.51 7.60 -2.22
CA VAL A 67 0.53 8.70 -2.28
C VAL A 67 0.81 9.63 -3.47
N ALA A 68 2.08 10.01 -3.67
CA ALA A 68 2.48 10.84 -4.81
C ALA A 68 2.22 10.14 -6.14
N LEU A 69 2.47 8.83 -6.24
CA LEU A 69 2.14 8.02 -7.42
C LEU A 69 0.65 8.02 -7.69
N MET A 70 -0.17 7.80 -6.69
CA MET A 70 -1.64 7.85 -6.78
C MET A 70 -2.12 9.20 -7.33
N PHE A 71 -1.60 10.32 -6.82
CA PHE A 71 -1.92 11.65 -7.33
C PHE A 71 -1.45 11.85 -8.77
N GLY A 72 -0.28 11.33 -9.13
CA GLY A 72 0.24 11.34 -10.49
C GLY A 72 -0.68 10.61 -11.47
N ILE A 73 -1.18 9.44 -11.08
CA ILE A 73 -2.15 8.65 -11.85
C ILE A 73 -3.45 9.43 -12.01
N ALA A 74 -4.01 9.95 -10.91
CA ALA A 74 -5.25 10.72 -10.95
C ALA A 74 -5.14 11.93 -11.88
N LYS A 75 -4.05 12.69 -11.75
CA LYS A 75 -3.76 13.85 -12.61
C LYS A 75 -3.65 13.45 -14.07
N SER A 76 -2.90 12.41 -14.38
CA SER A 76 -2.71 11.93 -15.76
C SER A 76 -4.02 11.49 -16.41
N LEU A 77 -4.86 10.77 -15.67
CA LEU A 77 -6.19 10.36 -16.14
C LEU A 77 -7.08 11.58 -16.44
N MET A 78 -7.09 12.56 -15.54
CA MET A 78 -7.87 13.79 -15.72
C MET A 78 -7.38 14.63 -16.92
N GLU A 79 -6.07 14.84 -17.04
CA GLU A 79 -5.47 15.65 -18.11
C GLU A 79 -5.58 15.00 -19.48
N SER A 80 -5.56 13.66 -19.55
CA SER A 80 -5.77 12.92 -20.80
C SER A 80 -7.22 12.95 -21.31
N GLY A 81 -8.16 13.40 -20.48
CA GLY A 81 -9.59 13.34 -20.79
C GLY A 81 -10.14 11.91 -20.79
N TYR A 82 -9.44 10.96 -20.17
CA TYR A 82 -9.88 9.57 -20.10
C TYR A 82 -11.22 9.44 -19.38
N GLN A 83 -12.14 8.73 -20.01
CA GLN A 83 -13.47 8.42 -19.45
C GLN A 83 -13.49 6.97 -18.99
N PRO A 84 -13.36 6.70 -17.69
CA PRO A 84 -13.34 5.32 -17.19
C PRO A 84 -14.73 4.65 -17.38
N ASN A 85 -14.71 3.35 -17.58
CA ASN A 85 -15.96 2.58 -17.56
C ASN A 85 -16.47 2.41 -16.13
N ASN A 86 -15.59 2.03 -15.20
CA ASN A 86 -15.92 1.93 -13.78
C ASN A 86 -15.43 3.18 -13.06
N THR A 87 -16.08 3.57 -11.97
CA THR A 87 -15.59 4.67 -11.14
C THR A 87 -14.22 4.29 -10.54
N ILE A 88 -13.28 5.20 -10.63
CA ILE A 88 -11.97 5.03 -9.98
C ILE A 88 -11.98 5.84 -8.69
N VAL A 89 -11.75 5.17 -7.58
CA VAL A 89 -11.64 5.78 -6.25
C VAL A 89 -10.18 5.78 -5.84
N PHE A 90 -9.69 6.92 -5.39
CA PHE A 90 -8.38 7.10 -4.80
C PHE A 90 -8.57 7.31 -3.31
N CYS A 91 -7.96 6.51 -2.49
CA CYS A 91 -8.07 6.60 -1.05
C CYS A 91 -6.69 6.61 -0.39
N ALA A 92 -6.34 7.76 0.19
CA ALA A 92 -5.19 7.86 1.07
C ALA A 92 -5.63 7.41 2.46
N MET A 93 -5.14 6.25 2.88
CA MET A 93 -5.46 5.63 4.16
C MET A 93 -4.65 6.29 5.27
N ALA A 94 -5.28 6.44 6.41
CA ALA A 94 -4.63 6.88 7.65
C ALA A 94 -4.38 5.67 8.54
N ALA A 95 -3.43 5.80 9.46
CA ALA A 95 -3.19 4.82 10.51
C ALA A 95 -2.95 3.38 9.97
N GLU A 96 -2.18 3.29 8.90
CA GLU A 96 -1.64 2.02 8.43
C GLU A 96 -0.60 1.52 9.42
N GLU A 97 0.28 2.38 9.86
CA GLU A 97 1.36 2.14 10.81
C GLU A 97 0.88 1.97 12.26
N TRP A 98 -0.42 1.91 12.47
CA TRP A 98 -1.02 1.90 13.80
C TRP A 98 -2.07 0.79 13.92
N GLY A 99 -2.07 0.21 15.10
CA GLY A 99 -3.07 -0.75 15.52
C GLY A 99 -4.13 -0.16 16.46
N VAL A 100 -5.00 -1.02 16.91
CA VAL A 100 -6.03 -0.70 17.91
C VAL A 100 -5.49 -1.04 19.30
N ILE A 101 -5.55 -0.06 20.20
CA ILE A 101 -5.08 -0.21 21.60
C ILE A 101 -5.79 -1.38 22.27
N ASP A 102 -5.03 -2.17 23.04
CA ASP A 102 -5.52 -3.32 23.79
C ASP A 102 -6.18 -4.42 22.94
N SER A 103 -5.76 -4.54 21.67
CA SER A 103 -6.21 -5.61 20.79
C SER A 103 -5.04 -6.31 20.10
N ASP A 104 -5.30 -7.49 19.51
CA ASP A 104 -4.35 -8.19 18.65
C ASP A 104 -4.29 -7.59 17.23
N PHE A 105 -5.10 -6.56 16.96
CA PHE A 105 -5.11 -5.83 15.70
C PHE A 105 -4.11 -4.68 15.77
N ASP A 106 -2.91 -4.92 15.30
CA ASP A 106 -1.74 -4.07 15.49
C ASP A 106 -1.28 -3.33 14.24
N TRP A 107 -2.05 -3.38 13.13
CA TRP A 107 -1.67 -2.80 11.85
C TRP A 107 -2.88 -2.38 11.02
N SER A 108 -2.71 -1.40 10.07
CA SER A 108 -3.70 -1.01 9.06
C SER A 108 -5.10 -0.65 9.60
N ALA A 109 -5.15 0.04 10.74
CA ALA A 109 -6.42 0.37 11.38
C ALA A 109 -7.32 1.24 10.48
N GLY A 110 -6.74 2.14 9.67
CA GLY A 110 -7.50 3.00 8.77
C GLY A 110 -8.20 2.27 7.64
N ALA A 111 -7.54 1.28 7.04
CA ALA A 111 -8.15 0.45 6.00
C ALA A 111 -9.28 -0.43 6.55
N TYR A 112 -9.08 -0.97 7.75
CA TYR A 112 -10.14 -1.71 8.44
C TYR A 112 -11.38 -0.83 8.68
N GLU A 113 -11.22 0.34 9.27
CA GLU A 113 -12.30 1.28 9.50
C GLU A 113 -12.96 1.74 8.20
N GLN A 114 -12.18 1.91 7.12
CA GLN A 114 -12.70 2.30 5.81
C GLN A 114 -13.76 1.32 5.30
N ILE A 115 -13.45 0.03 5.33
CA ILE A 115 -14.32 -0.98 4.69
C ILE A 115 -15.36 -1.57 5.63
N PHE A 116 -15.07 -1.68 6.92
CA PHE A 116 -16.00 -2.30 7.86
C PHE A 116 -16.93 -1.32 8.56
N THR A 117 -16.54 -0.03 8.65
CA THR A 117 -17.30 0.98 9.39
C THR A 117 -17.79 2.10 8.48
N ALA A 118 -16.90 2.74 7.73
CA ALA A 118 -17.24 3.94 6.95
C ALA A 118 -17.99 3.60 5.66
N HIS A 119 -17.54 2.58 4.93
CA HIS A 119 -18.07 2.22 3.62
C HIS A 119 -18.30 0.72 3.42
N PRO A 120 -19.05 0.04 4.30
CA PRO A 120 -19.35 -1.38 4.13
C PRO A 120 -20.11 -1.69 2.84
N GLU A 121 -20.77 -0.69 2.24
CA GLU A 121 -21.44 -0.81 0.96
C GLU A 121 -20.50 -0.92 -0.25
N TRP A 122 -19.19 -0.78 -0.04
CA TRP A 122 -18.18 -1.00 -1.10
C TRP A 122 -18.01 -2.49 -1.40
N VAL A 123 -18.31 -3.35 -0.45
CA VAL A 123 -18.33 -4.81 -0.67
C VAL A 123 -19.31 -5.14 -1.78
N GLY A 124 -18.84 -5.85 -2.79
CA GLY A 124 -19.60 -6.18 -4.01
C GLY A 124 -19.69 -5.07 -5.06
N LYS A 125 -19.22 -3.85 -4.76
CA LYS A 125 -19.10 -2.76 -5.74
C LYS A 125 -17.65 -2.54 -6.17
N VAL A 126 -16.70 -2.59 -5.24
CA VAL A 126 -15.27 -2.55 -5.56
C VAL A 126 -14.88 -3.90 -6.15
N ILE A 127 -14.47 -3.86 -7.41
CA ILE A 127 -14.10 -5.07 -8.17
C ILE A 127 -12.62 -5.38 -8.11
N ALA A 128 -11.81 -4.40 -7.75
CA ALA A 128 -10.38 -4.54 -7.51
C ALA A 128 -9.91 -3.42 -6.59
N ASP A 129 -9.02 -3.77 -5.67
CA ASP A 129 -8.21 -2.85 -4.91
C ASP A 129 -6.75 -2.99 -5.36
N LEU A 130 -6.15 -1.87 -5.76
CA LEU A 130 -4.76 -1.73 -6.12
C LEU A 130 -4.08 -0.92 -5.03
N ASN A 131 -3.53 -1.61 -4.05
CA ASN A 131 -2.76 -0.98 -2.99
C ASN A 131 -1.33 -0.73 -3.46
N PHE A 132 -0.87 0.50 -3.28
CA PHE A 132 0.52 0.87 -3.54
C PHE A 132 1.25 0.91 -2.21
N GLU A 133 2.35 0.18 -2.16
CA GLU A 133 3.18 0.03 -0.97
C GLU A 133 4.64 0.05 -1.38
N LEU A 134 5.45 0.86 -0.72
CA LEU A 134 6.90 0.92 -0.94
C LEU A 134 7.32 1.00 -2.43
N PRO A 135 6.71 1.88 -3.27
CA PRO A 135 6.93 1.86 -4.71
C PRO A 135 8.30 2.40 -5.14
N ALA A 136 9.10 2.91 -4.22
CA ALA A 136 10.38 3.55 -4.51
C ALA A 136 11.48 3.08 -3.56
N LEU A 137 12.15 2.00 -3.91
CA LEU A 137 13.33 1.54 -3.21
C LEU A 137 14.60 1.97 -3.95
N ALA A 138 15.48 2.71 -3.29
CA ALA A 138 16.78 3.05 -3.84
C ALA A 138 17.56 1.75 -4.12
N HIS A 139 18.03 1.60 -5.37
CA HIS A 139 18.73 0.41 -5.85
C HIS A 139 17.88 -0.88 -5.89
N GLY A 140 16.56 -0.78 -5.75
CA GLY A 140 15.68 -1.92 -5.99
C GLY A 140 15.72 -2.34 -7.46
N THR A 141 15.90 -3.64 -7.69
CA THR A 141 15.97 -4.20 -9.04
C THR A 141 14.81 -5.15 -9.34
N ARG A 142 13.99 -5.42 -8.33
CA ARG A 142 12.87 -6.35 -8.45
C ARG A 142 11.59 -5.69 -7.97
N ALA A 143 10.52 -5.94 -8.70
CA ALA A 143 9.18 -5.62 -8.28
C ALA A 143 8.41 -6.91 -7.98
N ARG A 144 7.53 -6.85 -7.00
CA ARG A 144 6.60 -7.92 -6.69
C ARG A 144 5.18 -7.35 -6.68
N ILE A 145 4.25 -8.11 -7.23
CA ILE A 145 2.82 -7.89 -7.05
C ILE A 145 2.28 -9.11 -6.31
N ARG A 146 1.84 -8.89 -5.09
CA ARG A 146 1.08 -9.89 -4.33
C ARG A 146 -0.37 -9.68 -4.62
N SER A 147 -1.09 -10.76 -4.90
CA SER A 147 -2.47 -10.69 -5.34
C SER A 147 -3.31 -11.79 -4.71
N CYS A 148 -4.61 -11.57 -4.65
CA CYS A 148 -5.54 -12.66 -4.49
C CYS A 148 -5.42 -13.63 -5.70
N TYR A 149 -5.79 -14.89 -5.51
CA TYR A 149 -5.65 -15.92 -6.54
C TYR A 149 -6.42 -15.60 -7.83
N GLU A 150 -7.52 -14.88 -7.72
CA GLU A 150 -8.42 -14.53 -8.83
C GLU A 150 -7.74 -13.69 -9.89
N TYR A 151 -6.75 -12.87 -9.51
CA TYR A 151 -6.07 -11.95 -10.44
C TYR A 151 -4.71 -12.43 -10.94
N VAL A 152 -4.16 -13.52 -10.41
CA VAL A 152 -2.81 -13.98 -10.79
C VAL A 152 -2.66 -14.11 -12.30
N ARG A 153 -3.55 -14.88 -12.94
CA ARG A 153 -3.49 -15.09 -14.40
C ARG A 153 -3.67 -13.80 -15.19
N TYR A 154 -4.57 -12.93 -14.75
CA TYR A 154 -4.78 -11.63 -15.39
C TYR A 154 -3.53 -10.75 -15.32
N LEU A 155 -2.87 -10.71 -14.17
CA LEU A 155 -1.66 -9.94 -13.96
C LEU A 155 -0.49 -10.49 -14.78
N GLU A 156 -0.34 -11.81 -14.87
CA GLU A 156 0.67 -12.45 -15.72
C GLU A 156 0.47 -12.09 -17.20
N GLU A 157 -0.76 -12.17 -17.67
CA GLU A 157 -1.13 -11.77 -19.03
C GLU A 157 -0.89 -10.27 -19.26
N PHE A 158 -1.27 -9.42 -18.30
CA PHE A 158 -1.04 -7.99 -18.34
C PHE A 158 0.45 -7.67 -18.44
N LEU A 159 1.29 -8.23 -17.58
CA LEU A 159 2.74 -8.01 -17.59
C LEU A 159 3.38 -8.47 -18.91
N SER A 160 2.92 -9.60 -19.47
CA SER A 160 3.44 -10.12 -20.74
C SER A 160 3.16 -9.20 -21.93
N ASN A 161 2.15 -8.35 -21.83
CA ASN A 161 1.75 -7.41 -22.88
C ASN A 161 2.26 -5.98 -22.65
N LEU A 162 2.91 -5.69 -21.52
CA LEU A 162 3.49 -4.38 -21.30
C LEU A 162 4.71 -4.19 -22.23
N PRO A 163 4.83 -3.01 -22.85
CA PRO A 163 6.04 -2.67 -23.58
C PRO A 163 7.22 -2.64 -22.60
N LEU A 164 8.33 -3.25 -22.97
CA LEU A 164 9.56 -3.19 -22.19
C LEU A 164 10.04 -1.73 -22.07
N LEU A 165 9.83 -1.14 -20.94
CA LEU A 165 10.34 0.19 -20.59
C LEU A 165 11.79 0.02 -20.12
N THR A 166 12.72 -0.07 -21.07
CA THR A 166 14.10 -0.53 -20.89
C THR A 166 15.00 0.36 -20.03
N GLN A 167 14.54 1.49 -19.52
CA GLN A 167 15.40 2.43 -18.77
C GLN A 167 14.94 2.75 -17.35
N ALA A 168 13.75 2.34 -16.94
CA ALA A 168 13.14 2.83 -15.70
C ALA A 168 12.75 1.74 -14.70
N TYR A 169 12.96 0.47 -14.99
CA TYR A 169 12.28 -0.53 -14.21
C TYR A 169 13.01 -1.83 -13.94
N PRO A 170 12.45 -2.51 -12.91
CA PRO A 170 13.12 -3.65 -12.31
C PRO A 170 13.46 -4.69 -13.36
N GLU A 171 14.59 -5.33 -13.16
CA GLU A 171 15.05 -6.43 -13.99
C GLU A 171 14.06 -7.60 -13.99
N GLU A 172 13.23 -7.67 -12.95
CA GLU A 172 12.25 -8.73 -12.78
C GLU A 172 10.99 -8.20 -12.07
N THR A 173 9.83 -8.59 -12.58
CA THR A 173 8.55 -8.43 -11.87
C THR A 173 7.96 -9.81 -11.60
N ARG A 174 7.62 -10.08 -10.35
CA ARG A 174 7.01 -11.34 -9.92
C ARG A 174 5.58 -11.13 -9.44
N ILE A 175 4.72 -12.08 -9.78
CA ILE A 175 3.38 -12.18 -9.21
C ILE A 175 3.40 -13.32 -8.20
N THR A 176 2.89 -13.05 -7.01
CA THR A 176 2.76 -14.02 -5.92
C THR A 176 1.34 -14.01 -5.38
N ALA A 177 0.92 -15.12 -4.80
CA ALA A 177 -0.37 -15.29 -4.12
C ALA A 177 -0.21 -16.33 -3.00
N PRO A 178 -1.03 -16.26 -1.95
CA PRO A 178 -2.04 -15.24 -1.68
C PRO A 178 -1.43 -13.89 -1.24
N ILE A 179 -2.29 -12.90 -0.99
CA ILE A 179 -1.92 -11.69 -0.26
C ILE A 179 -1.47 -12.03 1.16
N GLU A 180 -0.72 -11.14 1.77
CA GLU A 180 -0.22 -11.29 3.13
C GLU A 180 -0.90 -10.27 4.07
N THR A 181 -0.63 -10.30 5.37
CA THR A 181 -1.39 -9.58 6.41
C THR A 181 -0.74 -8.26 6.84
N TRP A 182 0.10 -7.65 6.04
CA TRP A 182 0.96 -6.56 6.47
C TRP A 182 0.85 -5.26 5.67
N SER A 183 -0.26 -5.05 4.98
CA SER A 183 -0.62 -3.76 4.40
C SER A 183 -2.14 -3.63 4.27
N ASP A 184 -2.61 -2.49 3.82
CA ASP A 184 -4.02 -2.10 3.72
C ASP A 184 -4.87 -3.04 2.85
N ASP A 185 -4.26 -3.67 1.83
CA ASP A 185 -4.92 -4.63 0.94
C ASP A 185 -5.53 -5.83 1.68
N PHE A 186 -4.95 -6.20 2.83
CA PHE A 186 -5.48 -7.29 3.64
C PHE A 186 -6.89 -6.99 4.16
N SER A 187 -7.14 -5.78 4.66
CA SER A 187 -8.46 -5.39 5.16
C SER A 187 -9.52 -5.43 4.05
N MET A 188 -9.16 -5.00 2.84
CA MET A 188 -10.04 -5.10 1.68
C MET A 188 -10.31 -6.55 1.30
N ALA A 189 -9.29 -7.40 1.30
CA ALA A 189 -9.42 -8.81 0.93
C ALA A 189 -10.27 -9.61 1.92
N ILE A 190 -10.12 -9.43 3.22
CA ILE A 190 -10.97 -10.13 4.20
C ILE A 190 -12.43 -9.66 4.15
N ALA A 191 -12.68 -8.44 3.64
CA ALA A 191 -14.02 -7.96 3.35
C ALA A 191 -14.61 -8.57 2.06
N GLY A 192 -13.83 -9.32 1.29
CA GLY A 192 -14.24 -9.95 0.04
C GLY A 192 -14.02 -9.09 -1.21
N ILE A 193 -13.17 -8.07 -1.11
CA ILE A 193 -12.72 -7.27 -2.25
C ILE A 193 -11.41 -7.88 -2.78
N PRO A 194 -11.37 -8.30 -4.06
CA PRO A 194 -10.13 -8.79 -4.65
C PRO A 194 -9.05 -7.70 -4.63
N SER A 195 -7.94 -7.98 -3.98
CA SER A 195 -6.88 -6.99 -3.72
C SER A 195 -5.54 -7.44 -4.26
N MET A 196 -4.70 -6.47 -4.52
CA MET A 196 -3.30 -6.64 -4.88
C MET A 196 -2.47 -5.50 -4.30
N VAL A 197 -1.23 -5.81 -3.97
CA VAL A 197 -0.26 -4.83 -3.47
C VAL A 197 1.05 -4.97 -4.22
N ASN A 198 1.68 -3.87 -4.54
CA ASN A 198 3.01 -3.87 -5.11
C ASN A 198 4.06 -3.49 -4.07
N ASP A 199 5.22 -4.06 -4.19
CA ASP A 199 6.42 -3.64 -3.47
C ASP A 199 7.67 -3.80 -4.33
N PHE A 200 8.77 -3.19 -3.90
CA PHE A 200 10.09 -3.35 -4.48
C PHE A 200 11.05 -4.07 -3.53
N THR A 201 11.91 -4.92 -4.05
CA THR A 201 12.95 -5.63 -3.27
C THR A 201 14.33 -5.55 -3.93
#